data_bbf906c46ad997712ceee133b91bbb3c
#
_entry.id   bbf906c46ad997712ceee133b91bbb3c
#
_cell.length_a   1.000
_cell.length_b   1.000
_cell.length_c   1.000
_cell.angle_alpha   90.00
_cell.angle_beta   90.00
_cell.angle_gamma   90.00
#
_symmetry.space_group_name_H-M   'P 1'
#
loop_
_entity.id
_entity.type
_entity.pdbx_description
1 polymer ?
#
loop_
_entity_poly.entity_id
_entity_poly.type
_entity_poly.pdbx_seq_one_letter_code
_entity_poly.pdbx_strand_id
1 'polypeptide(L)'
;FLEKVGYRKTEDENSISYAQNELVFLISFLPNSEESDIMIHFKKENQSFSVGWIALVREGIKGDGEKTKNVIQLLRYIESHYNLITDFQYCLHSNVLIDAYVKQHQALFEKSVSDFLEKA
;
A
#
# COMPACT_ATOMS: atom_id res chain seq x y z
N PHE A 1 10.55 -12.03 7.96
CA PHE A 1 9.26 -12.70 8.21
C PHE A 1 8.80 -13.51 7.01
N LEU A 2 8.77 -12.90 5.83
CA LEU A 2 8.22 -13.58 4.65
C LEU A 2 9.01 -14.84 4.28
N GLU A 3 10.33 -14.81 4.39
CA GLU A 3 11.12 -16.01 4.13
C GLU A 3 10.81 -17.15 5.09
N LYS A 4 10.48 -16.82 6.35
CA LYS A 4 10.12 -17.82 7.35
C LYS A 4 8.80 -18.53 7.05
N VAL A 5 7.88 -17.86 6.35
CA VAL A 5 6.61 -18.47 5.96
C VAL A 5 6.65 -19.01 4.53
N GLY A 6 7.84 -19.17 3.96
CA GLY A 6 8.04 -19.91 2.73
C GLY A 6 8.12 -19.09 1.46
N TYR A 7 8.27 -17.78 1.54
CA TYR A 7 8.44 -16.93 0.35
C TYR A 7 9.88 -16.97 -0.13
N ARG A 8 10.04 -17.02 -1.43
CA ARG A 8 11.35 -16.97 -2.07
C ARG A 8 11.69 -15.52 -2.40
N LYS A 9 12.83 -15.06 -1.89
CA LYS A 9 13.32 -13.70 -2.13
C LYS A 9 14.09 -13.62 -3.44
N THR A 10 13.82 -12.58 -4.22
CA THR A 10 14.59 -12.23 -5.42
C THR A 10 14.89 -10.74 -5.35
N GLU A 11 16.16 -10.38 -5.59
CA GLU A 11 16.60 -8.99 -5.58
C GLU A 11 16.97 -8.54 -6.98
N ASP A 12 16.63 -7.29 -7.30
CA ASP A 12 17.02 -6.59 -8.50
C ASP A 12 17.57 -5.22 -8.08
N GLU A 13 18.07 -4.42 -9.01
CA GLU A 13 18.67 -3.11 -8.70
C GLU A 13 17.69 -2.18 -7.99
N ASN A 14 16.42 -2.23 -8.37
CA ASN A 14 15.40 -1.29 -7.90
C ASN A 14 14.24 -1.96 -7.16
N SER A 15 14.34 -3.27 -6.90
CA SER A 15 13.24 -3.96 -6.27
C SER A 15 13.68 -5.23 -5.55
N ILE A 16 12.86 -5.61 -4.57
CA ILE A 16 12.97 -6.91 -3.89
C ILE A 16 11.60 -7.55 -3.98
N SER A 17 11.54 -8.81 -4.40
CA SER A 17 10.29 -9.54 -4.42
C SER A 17 10.35 -10.78 -3.55
N TYR A 18 9.21 -11.10 -2.94
CA TYR A 18 9.01 -12.32 -2.16
C TYR A 18 7.84 -13.07 -2.79
N ALA A 19 8.10 -14.24 -3.33
CA ALA A 19 7.12 -14.99 -4.10
C ALA A 19 6.83 -16.36 -3.51
N GLN A 20 5.56 -16.72 -3.50
CA GLN A 20 5.06 -18.08 -3.31
C GLN A 20 4.22 -18.46 -4.53
N ASN A 21 3.59 -19.65 -4.47
CA ASN A 21 2.83 -20.18 -5.60
C ASN A 21 1.73 -19.21 -6.10
N GLU A 22 1.03 -18.54 -5.20
CA GLU A 22 -0.12 -17.71 -5.57
C GLU A 22 0.06 -16.23 -5.24
N LEU A 23 1.07 -15.87 -4.45
CA LEU A 23 1.26 -14.51 -3.95
C LEU A 23 2.66 -14.00 -4.20
N VAL A 24 2.75 -12.73 -4.55
CA VAL A 24 4.03 -12.02 -4.66
C VAL A 24 3.92 -10.70 -3.89
N PHE A 25 4.89 -10.44 -3.00
CA PHE A 25 5.08 -9.11 -2.41
C PHE A 25 6.23 -8.44 -3.13
N LEU A 26 5.98 -7.26 -3.68
CA LEU A 26 6.98 -6.50 -4.42
C LEU A 26 7.29 -5.20 -3.69
N ILE A 27 8.56 -5.03 -3.33
CA ILE A 27 9.07 -3.79 -2.74
C ILE A 27 9.85 -3.06 -3.81
N SER A 28 9.38 -1.87 -4.20
CA SER A 28 10.06 -1.07 -5.21
C SER A 28 10.79 0.10 -4.56
N PHE A 29 12.04 0.31 -4.98
CA PHE A 29 12.87 1.42 -4.53
C PHE A 29 13.01 2.40 -5.68
N LEU A 30 12.41 3.58 -5.57
CA LEU A 30 12.55 4.60 -6.57
C LEU A 30 13.70 5.54 -6.18
N PRO A 31 14.69 5.74 -7.05
CA PRO A 31 15.77 6.70 -6.78
C PRO A 31 15.16 8.08 -6.54
N ASN A 32 15.65 8.78 -5.52
CA ASN A 32 15.21 10.12 -5.17
C ASN A 32 13.75 10.22 -4.67
N SER A 33 13.12 9.10 -4.39
CA SER A 33 11.80 9.09 -3.77
C SER A 33 11.92 8.66 -2.30
N GLU A 34 11.33 9.46 -1.42
CA GLU A 34 11.20 9.07 -0.01
C GLU A 34 10.03 8.14 0.19
N GLU A 35 9.20 7.98 -0.85
CA GLU A 35 8.02 7.13 -0.81
C GLU A 35 8.38 5.72 -1.25
N SER A 36 8.11 4.78 -0.36
CA SER A 36 8.25 3.37 -0.67
C SER A 36 6.93 2.69 -0.38
N ASP A 37 6.57 1.75 -1.23
CA ASP A 37 5.36 0.97 -1.04
C ASP A 37 5.69 -0.51 -1.28
N ILE A 38 4.82 -1.35 -0.77
CA ILE A 38 4.85 -2.78 -1.03
C ILE A 38 3.56 -3.13 -1.73
N MET A 39 3.68 -3.76 -2.90
CA MET A 39 2.52 -4.25 -3.63
C MET A 39 2.34 -5.73 -3.36
N ILE A 40 1.12 -6.14 -3.09
CA ILE A 40 0.78 -7.55 -3.04
C ILE A 40 0.06 -7.91 -4.34
N HIS A 41 0.56 -8.94 -5.02
CA HIS A 41 0.00 -9.42 -6.28
C HIS A 41 -0.57 -10.83 -6.10
N PHE A 42 -1.83 -10.99 -6.46
CA PHE A 42 -2.53 -12.27 -6.46
C PHE A 42 -2.47 -12.84 -7.86
N LYS A 43 -1.66 -13.88 -8.06
CA LYS A 43 -1.43 -14.44 -9.40
C LYS A 43 -2.70 -15.02 -10.03
N LYS A 44 -3.51 -15.71 -9.23
CA LYS A 44 -4.73 -16.34 -9.71
C LYS A 44 -5.72 -15.32 -10.25
N GLU A 45 -5.92 -14.22 -9.54
CA GLU A 45 -6.85 -13.16 -9.92
C GLU A 45 -6.19 -12.13 -10.84
N ASN A 46 -4.86 -12.18 -10.97
CA ASN A 46 -4.06 -11.20 -11.71
C ASN A 46 -4.36 -9.77 -11.30
N GLN A 47 -4.38 -9.53 -9.99
CA GLN A 47 -4.62 -8.20 -9.41
C GLN A 47 -3.60 -7.89 -8.35
N SER A 48 -3.22 -6.62 -8.28
CA SER A 48 -2.26 -6.09 -7.31
C SER A 48 -2.91 -5.03 -6.43
N PHE A 49 -2.46 -4.96 -5.20
CA PHE A 49 -2.97 -3.99 -4.21
C PHE A 49 -1.79 -3.33 -3.50
N SER A 50 -1.96 -2.05 -3.16
CA SER A 50 -0.96 -1.31 -2.39
C SER A 50 -1.15 -1.59 -0.90
N VAL A 51 -0.13 -2.16 -0.29
CA VAL A 51 -0.13 -2.39 1.16
C VAL A 51 -0.17 -1.05 1.92
N GLY A 52 0.51 -0.04 1.39
CA GLY A 52 0.50 1.29 2.01
C GLY A 52 -0.89 1.90 2.09
N TRP A 53 -1.66 1.83 1.01
CA TRP A 53 -3.04 2.32 0.99
C TRP A 53 -3.95 1.49 1.90
N ILE A 54 -3.79 0.17 1.89
CA ILE A 54 -4.58 -0.71 2.76
C ILE A 54 -4.32 -0.37 4.23
N ALA A 55 -3.06 -0.21 4.61
CA ALA A 55 -2.71 0.15 5.98
C ALA A 55 -3.31 1.50 6.39
N LEU A 56 -3.33 2.46 5.47
CA LEU A 56 -3.91 3.77 5.73
C LEU A 56 -5.42 3.67 6.00
N VAL A 57 -6.17 3.01 5.12
CA VAL A 57 -7.63 3.00 5.22
C VAL A 57 -8.15 2.04 6.29
N ARG A 58 -7.40 0.97 6.58
CA ARG A 58 -7.82 -0.01 7.60
C ARG A 58 -7.39 0.37 9.01
N GLU A 59 -6.15 0.87 9.16
CA GLU A 59 -5.53 1.08 10.47
C GLU A 59 -5.18 2.54 10.73
N GLY A 60 -5.41 3.43 9.79
CA GLY A 60 -5.05 4.82 9.94
C GLY A 60 -3.55 5.07 9.99
N ILE A 61 -2.75 4.13 9.49
CA ILE A 61 -1.30 4.26 9.50
C ILE A 61 -0.87 5.27 8.46
N LYS A 62 -0.43 6.42 8.92
CA LYS A 62 0.10 7.48 8.08
C LYS A 62 1.62 7.50 8.22
N GLY A 63 2.29 8.06 7.24
CA GLY A 63 3.69 8.39 7.40
C GLY A 63 3.87 9.38 8.54
N ASP A 64 5.04 9.40 9.16
CA ASP A 64 5.35 10.26 10.30
C ASP A 64 5.24 11.74 9.92
N GLY A 65 4.09 12.31 10.19
CA GLY A 65 3.84 13.72 9.95
C GLY A 65 4.06 14.10 8.51
N GLU A 66 5.25 14.33 8.13
CA GLU A 66 5.63 14.76 6.82
C GLU A 66 6.36 13.69 6.03
N LYS A 67 6.52 12.52 6.62
CA LYS A 67 7.22 11.43 5.96
C LYS A 67 6.25 10.33 5.63
N THR A 68 6.46 9.77 4.48
CA THR A 68 5.72 8.62 4.02
C THR A 68 6.06 7.40 4.86
N LYS A 69 5.17 6.43 4.81
CA LYS A 69 5.40 5.13 5.42
C LYS A 69 6.67 4.54 4.83
N ASN A 70 7.55 4.07 5.70
CA ASN A 70 8.73 3.39 5.23
C ASN A 70 8.47 1.89 5.10
N VAL A 71 9.37 1.22 4.40
CA VAL A 71 9.27 -0.22 4.13
C VAL A 71 9.19 -1.02 5.42
N ILE A 72 9.92 -0.59 6.46
CA ILE A 72 9.95 -1.31 7.74
C ILE A 72 8.56 -1.30 8.39
N GLN A 73 7.86 -0.16 8.38
CA GLN A 73 6.50 -0.06 8.90
C GLN A 73 5.55 -0.99 8.14
N LEU A 74 5.67 -1.01 6.81
CA LEU A 74 4.81 -1.85 5.97
C LEU A 74 5.10 -3.33 6.17
N LEU A 75 6.36 -3.72 6.33
CA LEU A 75 6.72 -5.10 6.64
C LEU A 75 6.16 -5.53 7.99
N ARG A 76 6.19 -4.66 8.98
CA ARG A 76 5.58 -4.93 10.29
C ARG A 76 4.07 -5.06 10.20
N TYR A 77 3.45 -4.23 9.38
CA TYR A 77 2.01 -4.33 9.14
C TYR A 77 1.66 -5.66 8.49
N ILE A 78 2.41 -6.09 7.47
CA ILE A 78 2.21 -7.39 6.83
C ILE A 78 2.34 -8.53 7.85
N GLU A 79 3.36 -8.47 8.69
CA GLU A 79 3.56 -9.51 9.72
C GLU A 79 2.39 -9.60 10.68
N SER A 80 1.93 -8.46 11.21
CA SER A 80 0.85 -8.43 12.19
C SER A 80 -0.53 -8.71 11.59
N HIS A 81 -0.72 -8.50 10.29
CA HIS A 81 -2.00 -8.67 9.60
C HIS A 81 -1.93 -9.69 8.47
N TYR A 82 -1.00 -10.64 8.55
CA TYR A 82 -0.70 -11.56 7.46
C TYR A 82 -1.93 -12.30 6.95
N ASN A 83 -2.73 -12.85 7.87
CA ASN A 83 -3.91 -13.63 7.49
C ASN A 83 -4.99 -12.79 6.80
N LEU A 84 -5.02 -11.50 7.06
CA LEU A 84 -5.95 -10.57 6.42
C LEU A 84 -5.42 -10.10 5.07
N ILE A 85 -4.17 -9.65 5.04
CA ILE A 85 -3.58 -9.06 3.83
C ILE A 85 -3.41 -10.08 2.70
N THR A 86 -3.30 -11.36 3.04
CA THR A 86 -3.21 -12.45 2.06
C THR A 86 -4.58 -12.98 1.62
N ASP A 87 -5.66 -12.40 2.11
CA ASP A 87 -7.01 -12.72 1.68
C ASP A 87 -7.41 -11.76 0.57
N PHE A 88 -7.68 -12.30 -0.61
CA PHE A 88 -8.05 -11.50 -1.77
C PHE A 88 -9.29 -10.64 -1.50
N GLN A 89 -10.31 -11.18 -0.84
CA GLN A 89 -11.53 -10.44 -0.54
C GLN A 89 -11.29 -9.26 0.40
N TYR A 90 -10.39 -9.42 1.36
CA TYR A 90 -10.00 -8.33 2.24
C TYR A 90 -9.35 -7.19 1.46
N CYS A 91 -8.44 -7.52 0.55
CA CYS A 91 -7.79 -6.51 -0.30
C CYS A 91 -8.79 -5.86 -1.25
N LEU A 92 -9.66 -6.64 -1.85
CA LEU A 92 -10.68 -6.13 -2.76
C LEU A 92 -11.64 -5.17 -2.04
N HIS A 93 -12.09 -5.52 -0.85
CA HIS A 93 -12.93 -4.65 -0.04
C HIS A 93 -12.15 -3.40 0.41
N SER A 94 -10.85 -3.54 0.67
CA SER A 94 -10.01 -2.39 1.00
C SER A 94 -9.97 -1.37 -0.14
N ASN A 95 -10.02 -1.80 -1.40
CA ASN A 95 -10.09 -0.90 -2.54
C ASN A 95 -11.34 -0.03 -2.51
N VAL A 96 -12.46 -0.55 -2.06
CA VAL A 96 -13.69 0.24 -1.89
C VAL A 96 -13.44 1.36 -0.88
N LEU A 97 -12.76 1.05 0.21
CA LEU A 97 -12.42 2.04 1.24
C LEU A 97 -11.41 3.06 0.72
N ILE A 98 -10.44 2.63 -0.08
CA ILE A 98 -9.46 3.52 -0.70
C ILE A 98 -10.15 4.49 -1.65
N ASP A 99 -11.04 4.00 -2.50
CA ASP A 99 -11.78 4.84 -3.44
C ASP A 99 -12.61 5.89 -2.70
N ALA A 100 -13.27 5.50 -1.63
CA ALA A 100 -14.06 6.43 -0.81
C ALA A 100 -13.16 7.50 -0.16
N TYR A 101 -11.99 7.09 0.35
CA TYR A 101 -11.02 8.00 0.95
C TYR A 101 -10.50 9.01 -0.08
N VAL A 102 -10.11 8.55 -1.26
CA VAL A 102 -9.61 9.41 -2.33
C VAL A 102 -10.67 10.41 -2.77
N LYS A 103 -11.90 9.95 -2.98
CA LYS A 103 -13.01 10.84 -3.38
C LYS A 103 -13.30 11.90 -2.33
N GLN A 104 -13.26 11.53 -1.06
CA GLN A 104 -13.48 12.47 0.03
C GLN A 104 -12.38 13.55 0.04
N HIS A 105 -11.14 13.17 -0.11
CA HIS A 105 -10.02 14.11 -0.13
C HIS A 105 -10.02 14.98 -1.38
N GLN A 106 -10.40 14.43 -2.52
CA GLN A 106 -10.53 15.17 -3.76
C GLN A 106 -11.63 16.23 -3.63
N ALA A 107 -12.79 15.88 -3.06
CA ALA A 107 -13.87 16.82 -2.86
C ALA A 107 -13.45 17.97 -1.93
N LEU A 108 -12.73 17.67 -0.86
CA LEU A 108 -12.20 18.69 0.04
C LEU A 108 -11.20 19.61 -0.65
N PHE A 109 -10.34 19.05 -1.48
CA PHE A 109 -9.38 19.82 -2.26
C PHE A 109 -10.09 20.76 -3.23
N GLU A 110 -11.06 20.25 -3.97
CA GLU A 110 -11.81 21.03 -4.94
C GLU A 110 -12.56 22.18 -4.25
N LYS A 111 -13.14 21.92 -3.09
CA LYS A 111 -13.82 22.96 -2.29
C LYS A 111 -12.82 24.04 -1.85
N SER A 112 -11.65 23.66 -1.40
CA SER A 112 -10.62 24.61 -0.99
C SER A 112 -10.17 25.50 -2.14
N VAL A 113 -9.99 24.92 -3.33
CA VAL A 113 -9.64 25.67 -4.53
C VAL A 113 -10.75 26.65 -4.92
N SER A 114 -12.00 26.19 -4.89
CA SER A 114 -13.17 27.03 -5.20
C SER A 114 -13.28 28.19 -4.22
N ASP A 115 -13.14 27.92 -2.92
CA ASP A 115 -13.18 28.99 -1.91
C ASP A 115 -12.05 30.00 -2.11
N PHE A 116 -10.86 29.53 -2.47
CA PHE A 116 -9.73 30.41 -2.76
C PHE A 116 -10.01 31.31 -3.95
N LEU A 117 -10.58 30.76 -5.02
CA LEU A 117 -10.90 31.53 -6.22
C LEU A 117 -12.02 32.55 -5.98
N GLU A 118 -12.99 32.23 -5.15
CA GLU A 118 -14.06 33.17 -4.79
C GLU A 118 -13.55 34.36 -3.98
N LYS A 119 -12.48 34.15 -3.20
CA LYS A 119 -11.90 35.22 -2.38
C LYS A 119 -10.87 36.08 -3.14
N ALA A 120 -10.44 35.59 -4.27
CA ALA A 120 -9.54 36.33 -5.12
C ALA A 120 -10.31 37.36 -5.98
#